data_7ec30801afe39416d6484a900c48f99e
#
_entry.id   7ec30801afe39416d6484a900c48f99e
#
_cell.length_a   1.000
_cell.length_b   1.000
_cell.length_c   1.000
_cell.angle_alpha   90.00
_cell.angle_beta   90.00
_cell.angle_gamma   90.00
#
_symmetry.space_group_name_H-M   'P 1'
#
loop_
_entity.id
_entity.type
_entity.pdbx_description
1 polymer ?
#
loop_
_entity_poly.entity_id
_entity_poly.type
_entity_poly.pdbx_seq_one_letter_code
_entity_poly.pdbx_strand_id
1 'polypeptide(L)' 'MSMPVRIDPDLYNRAKKEATIEHRTIAGQIEFWAKVGRACIDNPDLPVDFIVDALASLDTAEKDKHPFVRRVI' A
#
# COMPACT_ATOMS: atom_id res chain seq x y z
N MET A 1 11.35 -1.01 12.82
CA MET A 1 10.99 -2.09 13.72
C MET A 1 9.55 -2.53 13.48
N SER A 2 9.33 -3.82 13.34
CA SER A 2 7.98 -4.30 13.09
C SER A 2 7.33 -4.76 14.37
N MET A 3 6.02 -4.65 14.43
CA MET A 3 5.25 -5.05 15.60
C MET A 3 4.28 -6.13 15.19
N PRO A 4 4.09 -7.16 16.03
CA PRO A 4 3.15 -8.22 15.69
C PRO A 4 1.72 -7.72 15.80
N VAL A 5 0.92 -8.07 14.79
CA VAL A 5 -0.50 -7.70 14.76
C VAL A 5 -1.26 -8.93 14.29
N ARG A 6 -2.35 -9.22 14.97
CA ARG A 6 -3.18 -10.37 14.59
C ARG A 6 -4.17 -9.92 13.53
N ILE A 7 -4.24 -10.70 12.47
CA ILE A 7 -5.10 -10.38 11.33
C ILE A 7 -6.11 -11.50 11.14
N ASP A 8 -7.33 -11.13 10.85
CA ASP A 8 -8.38 -12.08 10.52
C ASP A 8 -7.95 -12.96 9.35
N PRO A 9 -8.17 -14.29 9.43
CA PRO A 9 -7.72 -15.19 8.37
C PRO A 9 -8.28 -14.85 6.99
N ASP A 10 -9.53 -14.44 6.91
CA ASP A 10 -10.11 -14.10 5.61
C ASP A 10 -9.43 -12.88 5.02
N LEU A 11 -9.17 -11.89 5.83
CA LEU A 11 -8.48 -10.69 5.37
C LEU A 11 -7.05 -11.03 4.97
N TYR A 12 -6.40 -11.88 5.74
CA TYR A 12 -5.05 -12.31 5.43
C TYR A 12 -5.00 -12.98 4.06
N ASN A 13 -5.94 -13.87 3.80
CA ASN A 13 -5.98 -14.59 2.52
C ASN A 13 -6.25 -13.65 1.36
N ARG A 14 -7.09 -12.65 1.55
CA ARG A 14 -7.32 -11.65 0.52
C ARG A 14 -6.07 -10.86 0.25
N ALA A 15 -5.37 -10.47 1.31
CA ALA A 15 -4.14 -9.71 1.16
C ALA A 15 -3.09 -10.53 0.42
N LYS A 16 -3.03 -11.83 0.69
CA LYS A 16 -2.09 -12.70 0.03
C LYS A 16 -2.32 -12.73 -1.48
N LYS A 17 -3.57 -12.84 -1.89
CA LYS A 17 -3.92 -12.85 -3.31
C LYS A 17 -3.59 -11.53 -3.97
N GLU A 18 -4.00 -10.44 -3.34
CA GLU A 18 -3.78 -9.12 -3.92
C GLU A 18 -2.30 -8.77 -3.96
N ALA A 19 -1.57 -9.19 -2.95
CA ALA A 19 -0.14 -8.92 -2.91
C ALA A 19 0.57 -9.54 -4.10
N THR A 20 0.17 -10.75 -4.46
CA THR A 20 0.75 -11.41 -5.61
C THR A 20 0.47 -10.63 -6.88
N ILE A 21 -0.77 -10.18 -7.05
CA ILE A 21 -1.17 -9.43 -8.23
C ILE A 21 -0.44 -8.10 -8.32
N GLU A 22 -0.29 -7.43 -7.19
CA GLU A 22 0.29 -6.09 -7.16
C GLU A 22 1.77 -6.07 -6.83
N HIS A 23 2.38 -7.24 -6.77
CA HIS A 23 3.82 -7.37 -6.52
C HIS A 23 4.24 -6.73 -5.19
N ARG A 24 3.49 -7.03 -4.15
CA ARG A 24 3.78 -6.58 -2.80
C ARG A 24 3.95 -7.76 -1.88
N THR A 25 4.57 -7.53 -0.73
CA THR A 25 4.55 -8.53 0.33
C THR A 25 3.16 -8.49 0.96
N ILE A 26 2.80 -9.56 1.68
CA ILE A 26 1.49 -9.58 2.34
C ILE A 26 1.40 -8.45 3.35
N ALA A 27 2.46 -8.25 4.13
CA ALA A 27 2.46 -7.15 5.09
C ALA A 27 2.34 -5.80 4.41
N GLY A 28 3.04 -5.61 3.30
CA GLY A 28 2.97 -4.37 2.54
C GLY A 28 1.58 -4.10 1.99
N GLN A 29 0.90 -5.18 1.56
CA GLN A 29 -0.45 -5.03 1.06
C GLN A 29 -1.41 -4.59 2.16
N ILE A 30 -1.29 -5.19 3.33
CA ILE A 30 -2.14 -4.82 4.46
C ILE A 30 -1.85 -3.38 4.89
N GLU A 31 -0.56 -3.01 4.91
CA GLU A 31 -0.19 -1.65 5.27
C GLU A 31 -0.75 -0.64 4.28
N PHE A 32 -0.72 -0.98 2.99
CA PHE A 32 -1.28 -0.09 1.98
C PHE A 32 -2.77 0.11 2.21
N TRP A 33 -3.49 -0.99 2.46
CA TRP A 33 -4.92 -0.90 2.73
C TRP A 33 -5.21 -0.08 3.99
N ALA A 34 -4.36 -0.23 5.02
CA ALA A 34 -4.53 0.55 6.23
C ALA A 34 -4.35 2.03 5.97
N LYS A 35 -3.37 2.37 5.15
CA LYS A 35 -3.16 3.77 4.77
C LYS A 35 -4.33 4.32 3.97
N VAL A 36 -4.85 3.53 3.06
CA VAL A 36 -6.04 3.94 2.29
C VAL A 36 -7.21 4.18 3.23
N GLY A 37 -7.44 3.23 4.15
CA GLY A 37 -8.54 3.37 5.09
C GLY A 37 -8.40 4.60 5.96
N ARG A 38 -7.19 4.87 6.44
CA ARG A 38 -6.96 6.04 7.28
C ARG A 38 -7.18 7.31 6.50
N ALA A 39 -6.69 7.34 5.25
CA ALA A 39 -6.87 8.52 4.42
C ALA A 39 -8.33 8.77 4.11
N CYS A 40 -9.12 7.70 3.91
CA CYS A 40 -10.54 7.84 3.67
C CYS A 40 -11.26 8.42 4.88
N ILE A 41 -10.87 7.99 6.08
CA ILE A 41 -11.46 8.52 7.30
C ILE A 41 -11.14 10.00 7.46
N ASP A 42 -9.89 10.37 7.15
CA ASP A 42 -9.44 11.75 7.30
C ASP A 42 -10.00 12.67 6.21
N ASN A 43 -10.40 12.11 5.07
CA ASN A 43 -10.87 12.90 3.93
C ASN A 43 -12.19 12.33 3.40
N PRO A 44 -13.26 12.41 4.20
CA PRO A 44 -14.51 11.75 3.82
C PRO A 44 -15.16 12.34 2.57
N ASP A 45 -14.74 13.51 2.14
CA ASP A 45 -15.29 14.13 0.95
C ASP A 45 -14.53 13.76 -0.33
N LEU A 46 -13.45 13.02 -0.23
CA LEU A 46 -12.71 12.59 -1.41
C LEU A 46 -13.15 11.20 -1.85
N PRO A 47 -13.23 10.96 -3.16
CA PRO A 47 -13.57 9.62 -3.65
C PRO A 47 -12.47 8.62 -3.29
N VAL A 48 -12.88 7.41 -2.99
CA VAL A 48 -11.93 6.37 -2.62
C VAL A 48 -10.93 6.10 -3.75
N ASP A 49 -11.44 6.08 -4.99
CA ASP A 49 -10.56 5.84 -6.14
C ASP A 49 -9.44 6.86 -6.22
N PHE A 50 -9.76 8.10 -5.95
CA PHE A 50 -8.75 9.16 -5.97
C PHE A 50 -7.68 8.89 -4.91
N ILE A 51 -8.12 8.52 -3.72
CA ILE A 51 -7.20 8.25 -2.62
C ILE A 51 -6.29 7.06 -2.94
N VAL A 52 -6.87 6.00 -3.48
CA VAL A 52 -6.11 4.81 -3.84
C VAL A 52 -5.05 5.16 -4.87
N ASP A 53 -5.43 5.91 -5.91
CA ASP A 53 -4.49 6.28 -6.95
C ASP A 53 -3.38 7.17 -6.43
N ALA A 54 -3.72 8.12 -5.58
CA ALA A 54 -2.73 9.03 -5.03
C ALA A 54 -1.71 8.28 -4.18
N LEU A 55 -2.17 7.39 -3.31
CA LEU A 55 -1.27 6.64 -2.46
C LEU A 55 -0.42 5.64 -3.25
N ALA A 56 -1.01 5.04 -4.26
CA ALA A 56 -0.26 4.12 -5.11
C ALA A 56 0.84 4.86 -5.87
N SER A 57 0.56 6.07 -6.31
CA SER A 57 1.57 6.88 -6.98
C SER A 57 2.74 7.21 -6.09
N LEU A 58 2.45 7.57 -4.84
CA LEU A 58 3.51 7.86 -3.89
C LEU A 58 4.37 6.64 -3.63
N ASP A 59 3.72 5.49 -3.49
CA ASP A 59 4.44 4.26 -3.24
C ASP A 59 5.38 3.94 -4.41
N THR A 60 4.89 4.09 -5.61
CA THR A 60 5.69 3.84 -6.81
C THR A 60 6.83 4.83 -6.92
N ALA A 61 6.57 6.08 -6.64
CA ALA A 61 7.60 7.10 -6.71
C ALA A 61 8.73 6.81 -5.74
N GLU A 62 8.40 6.35 -4.55
CA GLU A 62 9.43 6.02 -3.59
C GLU A 62 10.28 4.85 -4.03
N LYS A 63 9.65 3.86 -4.60
CA LYS A 63 10.37 2.71 -5.12
C LYS A 63 11.31 3.11 -6.23
N ASP A 64 10.85 3.98 -7.09
CA ASP A 64 11.64 4.41 -8.23
C ASP A 64 12.82 5.26 -7.82
N LYS A 65 12.74 5.90 -6.68
CA LYS A 65 13.81 6.76 -6.25
C LYS A 65 15.14 6.04 -6.14
N HIS A 66 15.12 4.86 -5.61
CA HIS A 66 16.36 4.11 -5.43
C HIS A 66 17.06 3.82 -6.72
N PRO A 67 16.39 3.17 -7.69
CA PRO A 67 17.05 2.91 -8.96
C PRO A 67 17.36 4.18 -9.72
N PHE A 68 16.54 5.19 -9.51
CA PHE A 68 16.75 6.43 -10.19
C PHE A 68 18.10 7.04 -9.87
N VAL A 69 18.46 6.99 -8.63
CA VAL A 69 19.72 7.57 -8.21
C VAL A 69 20.86 6.99 -9.00
N ARG A 70 20.81 5.73 -9.25
CA ARG A 70 21.87 5.11 -10.02
C ARG A 70 21.79 5.43 -11.48
N ARG A 71 20.58 5.56 -11.97
CA ARG A 71 20.41 5.81 -13.39
C ARG A 71 20.88 7.15 -13.80
N VAL A 72 21.05 7.95 -12.90
CA VAL A 72 21.48 9.28 -13.21
C VAL A 72 22.73 9.30 -14.02
N ILE A 73 23.42 8.29 -13.97
CA ILE A 73 24.65 8.21 -14.67
C ILE A 73 24.69 8.70 -16.02
#